data_02150f0086c2ad5dbe084a468acdc157
#
_entry.id   02150f0086c2ad5dbe084a468acdc157
#
_cell.length_a   1.000
_cell.length_b   1.000
_cell.length_c   1.000
_cell.angle_alpha   90.00
_cell.angle_beta   90.00
_cell.angle_gamma   90.00
#
_symmetry.space_group_name_H-M   'P 1'
#
loop_
_entity.id
_entity.type
_entity.pdbx_description
1 polymer ?
#
loop_
_entity_poly.entity_id
_entity_poly.type
_entity_poly.pdbx_seq_one_letter_code
_entity_poly.pdbx_strand_id
1 'polypeptide(L)'
;MKRNNKKSSNLFDLAKTTVKTALWIVIVFALIFLLGRFIYNDLYPAPKIEVQAQGLTDVKLPSGMKNVVCHYSGFTSYFNPETHIPNCVAYEIIESETTGDEPRKKSFEADHTIDGCAESSDYRNSGYDRGHMAPAADMKWSKEAMEESFLMTNICPQVKSLNSGIWHRLEQRVREWAARDSSIIVVCGPIFTPGKPVEQIGEIGVAVPHRFFKALYAPGRNIGIAFIFDNDKVKGELRKYAVTIDSVERETGLDLFYNLPDDIENEVENQCNYKLWEKR
;
A
#
# COMPACT_ATOMS: atom_id res chain seq x y z
N MET A 1 43.76 -64.79 -20.52
CA MET A 1 42.57 -64.02 -20.04
C MET A 1 42.87 -62.63 -19.45
N LYS A 2 43.96 -61.92 -19.83
CA LYS A 2 44.33 -60.58 -19.27
C LYS A 2 44.21 -59.38 -20.25
N ARG A 3 43.76 -59.61 -21.49
CA ARG A 3 43.74 -58.56 -22.54
C ARG A 3 42.39 -57.77 -22.66
N ASN A 4 41.27 -58.31 -22.12
CA ASN A 4 39.95 -57.67 -22.23
C ASN A 4 39.65 -56.62 -21.15
N ASN A 5 40.28 -56.68 -19.93
CA ASN A 5 40.01 -55.74 -18.87
C ASN A 5 40.60 -54.32 -19.11
N LYS A 6 41.69 -54.22 -19.88
CA LYS A 6 42.35 -52.93 -20.13
C LYS A 6 41.61 -52.07 -21.17
N LYS A 7 40.85 -52.70 -22.10
CA LYS A 7 40.02 -51.99 -23.07
C LYS A 7 38.75 -51.43 -22.45
N SER A 8 38.15 -52.12 -21.46
CA SER A 8 36.94 -51.65 -20.74
C SER A 8 37.22 -50.47 -19.85
N SER A 9 38.38 -50.46 -19.14
CA SER A 9 38.76 -49.32 -18.29
C SER A 9 39.02 -48.05 -19.09
N ASN A 10 39.69 -48.15 -20.24
CA ASN A 10 39.96 -46.98 -21.09
C ASN A 10 38.68 -46.39 -21.70
N LEU A 11 37.66 -47.19 -22.04
CA LEU A 11 36.38 -46.71 -22.53
C LEU A 11 35.59 -45.98 -21.44
N PHE A 12 35.66 -46.49 -20.20
CA PHE A 12 34.96 -45.87 -19.07
C PHE A 12 35.58 -44.53 -18.64
N ASP A 13 36.92 -44.45 -18.71
CA ASP A 13 37.64 -43.19 -18.43
C ASP A 13 37.45 -42.15 -19.54
N LEU A 14 37.39 -42.59 -20.78
CA LEU A 14 37.07 -41.71 -21.93
C LEU A 14 35.65 -41.18 -21.83
N ALA A 15 34.68 -42.02 -21.46
CA ALA A 15 33.28 -41.58 -21.26
C ALA A 15 33.15 -40.61 -20.11
N LYS A 16 33.86 -40.80 -18.98
CA LYS A 16 33.88 -39.83 -17.89
C LYS A 16 34.49 -38.47 -18.27
N THR A 17 35.53 -38.51 -19.09
CA THR A 17 36.21 -37.29 -19.58
C THR A 17 35.27 -36.51 -20.51
N THR A 18 34.61 -37.22 -21.47
CA THR A 18 33.62 -36.56 -22.37
C THR A 18 32.43 -35.96 -21.67
N VAL A 19 31.90 -36.66 -20.63
CA VAL A 19 30.78 -36.09 -19.80
C VAL A 19 31.24 -34.86 -19.04
N LYS A 20 32.44 -34.89 -18.42
CA LYS A 20 32.98 -33.73 -17.74
C LYS A 20 33.21 -32.55 -18.69
N THR A 21 33.73 -32.80 -19.90
CA THR A 21 33.97 -31.73 -20.90
C THR A 21 32.65 -31.15 -21.37
N ALA A 22 31.64 -32.00 -21.66
CA ALA A 22 30.31 -31.54 -22.02
C ALA A 22 29.65 -30.67 -20.91
N LEU A 23 29.78 -31.11 -19.66
CA LEU A 23 29.27 -30.34 -18.51
C LEU A 23 29.96 -28.97 -18.38
N TRP A 24 31.28 -28.91 -18.55
CA TRP A 24 32.03 -27.66 -18.53
C TRP A 24 31.62 -26.70 -19.67
N ILE A 25 31.35 -27.22 -20.87
CA ILE A 25 30.87 -26.43 -22.01
C ILE A 25 29.49 -25.81 -21.68
N VAL A 26 28.58 -26.59 -21.11
CA VAL A 26 27.26 -26.09 -20.69
C VAL A 26 27.39 -25.00 -19.64
N ILE A 27 28.25 -25.18 -18.64
CA ILE A 27 28.50 -24.18 -17.59
C ILE A 27 29.07 -22.90 -18.20
N VAL A 28 30.02 -22.98 -19.11
CA VAL A 28 30.62 -21.81 -19.77
C VAL A 28 29.57 -21.07 -20.60
N PHE A 29 28.73 -21.76 -21.38
CA PHE A 29 27.65 -21.14 -22.12
C PHE A 29 26.62 -20.47 -21.20
N ALA A 30 26.24 -21.10 -20.09
CA ALA A 30 25.35 -20.52 -19.09
C ALA A 30 25.94 -19.23 -18.47
N LEU A 31 27.23 -19.22 -18.15
CA LEU A 31 27.91 -18.03 -17.63
C LEU A 31 28.01 -16.91 -18.68
N ILE A 32 28.31 -17.24 -19.94
CA ILE A 32 28.31 -16.26 -21.03
C ILE A 32 26.90 -15.67 -21.24
N PHE A 33 25.86 -16.49 -21.18
CA PHE A 33 24.46 -16.04 -21.29
C PHE A 33 24.08 -15.13 -20.13
N LEU A 34 24.42 -15.48 -18.90
CA LEU A 34 24.16 -14.67 -17.72
C LEU A 34 24.92 -13.35 -17.75
N LEU A 35 26.19 -13.37 -18.17
CA LEU A 35 27.00 -12.17 -18.33
C LEU A 35 26.45 -11.28 -19.45
N GLY A 36 26.08 -11.87 -20.58
CA GLY A 36 25.45 -11.15 -21.70
C GLY A 36 24.13 -10.49 -21.29
N ARG A 37 23.31 -11.19 -20.51
CA ARG A 37 22.06 -10.63 -19.97
C ARG A 37 22.32 -9.51 -18.95
N PHE A 38 23.34 -9.64 -18.12
CA PHE A 38 23.76 -8.59 -17.17
C PHE A 38 24.21 -7.34 -17.91
N ILE A 39 25.11 -7.50 -18.91
CA ILE A 39 25.62 -6.39 -19.75
C ILE A 39 24.48 -5.76 -20.57
N TYR A 40 23.57 -6.59 -21.10
CA TYR A 40 22.42 -6.08 -21.85
C TYR A 40 21.51 -5.23 -20.99
N ASN A 41 21.20 -5.66 -19.77
CA ASN A 41 20.37 -4.88 -18.84
C ASN A 41 21.06 -3.59 -18.34
N ASP A 42 22.38 -3.58 -18.30
CA ASP A 42 23.17 -2.40 -17.91
C ASP A 42 23.26 -1.37 -19.06
N LEU A 43 23.44 -1.86 -20.30
CA LEU A 43 23.51 -1.01 -21.50
C LEU A 43 22.12 -0.55 -22.00
N TYR A 44 21.10 -1.34 -21.75
CA TYR A 44 19.69 -1.07 -22.11
C TYR A 44 18.83 -1.20 -20.87
N PRO A 45 18.97 -0.28 -19.88
CA PRO A 45 18.04 -0.26 -18.77
C PRO A 45 16.63 -0.11 -19.35
N ALA A 46 15.69 -0.91 -18.83
CA ALA A 46 14.29 -0.74 -19.19
C ALA A 46 13.94 0.76 -19.07
N PRO A 47 13.21 1.32 -20.05
CA PRO A 47 12.81 2.71 -19.96
C PRO A 47 12.16 2.91 -18.59
N LYS A 48 12.73 3.83 -17.79
CA LYS A 48 12.04 4.31 -16.58
C LYS A 48 10.80 5.02 -17.14
N ILE A 49 9.66 4.38 -17.07
CA ILE A 49 8.39 5.04 -17.30
C ILE A 49 8.30 6.00 -16.11
N GLU A 50 8.62 7.27 -16.33
CA GLU A 50 8.25 8.32 -15.39
C GLU A 50 6.73 8.42 -15.46
N VAL A 51 6.06 7.61 -14.66
CA VAL A 51 4.65 7.79 -14.37
C VAL A 51 4.59 9.13 -13.65
N GLN A 52 4.05 10.16 -14.32
CA GLN A 52 3.83 11.43 -13.65
C GLN A 52 2.88 11.14 -12.50
N ALA A 53 3.28 11.49 -11.27
CA ALA A 53 2.48 11.29 -10.07
C ALA A 53 1.16 12.10 -10.08
N GLN A 54 1.01 12.99 -11.05
CA GLN A 54 -0.14 13.85 -11.19
C GLN A 54 -1.42 13.02 -11.44
N GLY A 55 -2.36 13.13 -10.51
CA GLY A 55 -3.63 12.42 -10.55
C GLY A 55 -3.63 11.00 -9.96
N LEU A 56 -2.50 10.48 -9.47
CA LEU A 56 -2.45 9.15 -8.84
C LEU A 56 -3.13 9.10 -7.45
N THR A 57 -3.41 10.26 -6.86
CA THR A 57 -4.21 10.40 -5.65
C THR A 57 -5.70 10.62 -5.96
N ASP A 58 -6.09 10.66 -7.23
CA ASP A 58 -7.48 10.70 -7.60
C ASP A 58 -8.09 9.29 -7.46
N VAL A 59 -9.31 9.24 -6.93
CA VAL A 59 -10.07 7.99 -6.74
C VAL A 59 -11.42 8.13 -7.42
N LYS A 60 -11.78 7.14 -8.23
CA LYS A 60 -13.12 7.12 -8.85
C LYS A 60 -14.07 6.33 -7.96
N LEU A 61 -15.17 6.98 -7.61
CA LEU A 61 -16.19 6.39 -6.74
C LEU A 61 -17.33 5.77 -7.57
N PRO A 62 -17.97 4.71 -7.05
CA PRO A 62 -19.12 4.11 -7.72
C PRO A 62 -20.27 5.12 -7.84
N SER A 63 -21.04 5.00 -8.93
CA SER A 63 -22.20 5.85 -9.16
C SER A 63 -23.19 5.76 -8.00
N GLY A 64 -23.61 6.92 -7.49
CA GLY A 64 -24.57 7.04 -6.38
C GLY A 64 -23.96 7.04 -4.98
N MET A 65 -22.66 6.79 -4.83
CA MET A 65 -21.96 6.97 -3.54
C MET A 65 -21.91 8.47 -3.22
N LYS A 66 -22.47 8.87 -2.08
CA LYS A 66 -22.41 10.26 -1.63
C LYS A 66 -20.96 10.66 -1.33
N ASN A 67 -20.58 11.82 -1.80
CA ASN A 67 -19.20 12.27 -1.70
C ASN A 67 -19.07 13.78 -1.81
N VAL A 68 -18.23 14.36 -0.96
CA VAL A 68 -17.68 15.71 -1.05
C VAL A 68 -16.19 15.58 -1.12
N VAL A 69 -15.55 16.11 -2.17
CA VAL A 69 -14.09 16.09 -2.30
C VAL A 69 -13.49 17.26 -1.54
N CYS A 70 -12.70 16.96 -0.53
CA CYS A 70 -12.02 17.94 0.31
C CYS A 70 -10.52 17.87 0.02
N HIS A 71 -9.97 18.91 -0.62
CA HIS A 71 -8.55 19.02 -0.90
C HIS A 71 -7.84 19.75 0.25
N TYR A 72 -6.86 19.10 0.83
CA TYR A 72 -6.00 19.64 1.90
C TYR A 72 -4.54 19.67 1.43
N SER A 73 -3.69 20.34 2.18
CA SER A 73 -2.27 20.52 1.81
C SER A 73 -1.51 19.21 1.63
N GLY A 74 -1.85 18.18 2.44
CA GLY A 74 -1.14 16.90 2.44
C GLY A 74 -1.97 15.70 1.98
N PHE A 75 -3.26 15.86 1.73
CA PHE A 75 -4.15 14.76 1.33
C PHE A 75 -5.45 15.24 0.72
N THR A 76 -6.14 14.35 0.02
CA THR A 76 -7.52 14.55 -0.42
C THR A 76 -8.43 13.60 0.34
N SER A 77 -9.49 14.12 0.96
CA SER A 77 -10.54 13.32 1.58
C SER A 77 -11.77 13.27 0.70
N TYR A 78 -12.27 12.09 0.45
CA TYR A 78 -13.53 11.81 -0.25
C TYR A 78 -14.61 11.60 0.81
N PHE A 79 -15.07 12.68 1.40
CA PHE A 79 -15.96 12.67 2.55
C PHE A 79 -17.39 12.30 2.20
N ASN A 80 -18.03 11.45 3.04
CA ASN A 80 -19.42 11.07 2.87
C ASN A 80 -20.30 11.69 3.97
N PRO A 81 -21.16 12.66 3.63
CA PRO A 81 -22.00 13.33 4.61
C PRO A 81 -23.14 12.48 5.19
N GLU A 82 -23.44 11.32 4.60
CA GLU A 82 -24.45 10.38 5.14
C GLU A 82 -23.89 9.43 6.20
N THR A 83 -22.60 9.10 6.10
CA THR A 83 -21.92 8.27 7.08
C THR A 83 -21.09 9.05 8.08
N HIS A 84 -20.90 10.35 7.80
CA HIS A 84 -20.13 11.31 8.61
C HIS A 84 -18.64 10.94 8.75
N ILE A 85 -18.10 10.17 7.79
CA ILE A 85 -16.70 9.77 7.68
C ILE A 85 -16.26 9.77 6.21
N PRO A 86 -14.94 9.76 5.88
CA PRO A 86 -14.50 9.64 4.50
C PRO A 86 -14.84 8.26 3.90
N ASN A 87 -15.23 8.21 2.63
CA ASN A 87 -15.25 6.97 1.82
C ASN A 87 -13.83 6.44 1.62
N CYS A 88 -12.89 7.35 1.37
CA CYS A 88 -11.45 7.10 1.36
C CYS A 88 -10.69 8.43 1.51
N VAL A 89 -9.41 8.29 1.83
CA VAL A 89 -8.43 9.39 1.86
C VAL A 89 -7.24 8.97 1.02
N ALA A 90 -6.80 9.86 0.13
CA ALA A 90 -5.67 9.62 -0.77
C ALA A 90 -4.57 10.67 -0.56
N TYR A 91 -3.32 10.23 -0.54
CA TYR A 91 -2.15 11.11 -0.41
C TYR A 91 -0.89 10.45 -0.99
N GLU A 92 0.08 11.27 -1.29
CA GLU A 92 1.44 10.84 -1.54
C GLU A 92 2.29 11.13 -0.30
N ILE A 93 3.22 10.26 0.03
CA ILE A 93 4.30 10.53 0.98
C ILE A 93 5.63 10.39 0.25
N ILE A 94 6.41 11.46 0.20
CA ILE A 94 7.74 11.49 -0.42
C ILE A 94 8.85 11.40 0.61
N GLU A 95 10.04 10.97 0.19
CA GLU A 95 11.19 10.79 1.08
C GLU A 95 11.46 12.01 1.96
N SER A 96 11.44 13.23 1.39
CA SER A 96 11.71 14.48 2.13
C SER A 96 10.70 14.77 3.25
N GLU A 97 9.46 14.28 3.12
CA GLU A 97 8.39 14.48 4.10
C GLU A 97 8.50 13.53 5.30
N THR A 98 9.23 12.41 5.14
CA THR A 98 9.40 11.43 6.20
C THR A 98 10.26 11.95 7.37
N THR A 99 10.97 13.06 7.20
CA THR A 99 11.90 13.66 8.18
C THR A 99 11.37 14.94 8.81
N GLY A 100 10.12 15.30 8.58
CA GLY A 100 9.50 16.49 9.19
C GLY A 100 9.45 16.42 10.72
N ASP A 101 9.51 17.58 11.37
CA ASP A 101 9.58 17.73 12.84
C ASP A 101 8.44 18.57 13.44
N GLU A 102 7.44 18.96 12.63
CA GLU A 102 6.29 19.72 13.13
C GLU A 102 5.63 19.01 14.32
N PRO A 103 5.40 19.71 15.44
CA PRO A 103 4.77 19.14 16.61
C PRO A 103 3.36 18.65 16.33
N ARG A 104 3.03 17.46 16.88
CA ARG A 104 1.69 16.90 16.73
C ARG A 104 0.62 17.81 17.35
N LYS A 105 -0.44 18.14 16.59
CA LYS A 105 -1.63 18.84 17.11
C LYS A 105 -2.30 17.99 18.20
N LYS A 106 -2.94 18.67 19.17
CA LYS A 106 -3.53 18.01 20.35
C LYS A 106 -5.04 17.81 20.27
N SER A 107 -5.73 18.58 19.41
CA SER A 107 -7.20 18.59 19.31
C SER A 107 -7.67 18.21 17.92
N PHE A 108 -8.75 17.45 17.87
CA PHE A 108 -9.50 17.19 16.65
C PHE A 108 -10.59 18.25 16.51
N GLU A 109 -10.90 18.64 15.29
CA GLU A 109 -11.84 19.72 14.95
C GLU A 109 -12.71 19.30 13.77
N ALA A 110 -13.97 19.71 13.79
CA ALA A 110 -14.83 19.59 12.61
C ALA A 110 -14.34 20.55 11.52
N ASP A 111 -14.48 20.13 10.26
CA ASP A 111 -14.42 21.08 9.15
C ASP A 111 -15.81 21.68 8.97
N HIS A 112 -16.03 22.86 9.52
CA HIS A 112 -17.32 23.54 9.46
C HIS A 112 -17.70 24.06 8.06
N THR A 113 -16.83 23.90 7.07
CA THR A 113 -17.15 24.19 5.67
C THR A 113 -17.82 23.00 4.98
N ILE A 114 -17.81 21.82 5.63
CA ILE A 114 -18.31 20.57 5.09
C ILE A 114 -19.55 20.13 5.87
N ASP A 115 -20.69 20.12 5.17
CA ASP A 115 -21.95 19.65 5.74
C ASP A 115 -21.86 18.19 6.19
N GLY A 116 -22.37 17.90 7.38
CA GLY A 116 -22.35 16.55 7.95
C GLY A 116 -20.99 16.14 8.53
N CYS A 117 -20.00 17.04 8.61
CA CYS A 117 -18.76 16.77 9.30
C CYS A 117 -19.02 16.55 10.80
N ALA A 118 -18.53 15.44 11.34
CA ALA A 118 -18.69 15.11 12.76
C ALA A 118 -17.92 16.07 13.68
N GLU A 119 -18.45 16.29 14.87
CA GLU A 119 -17.72 16.94 15.95
C GLU A 119 -16.82 15.94 16.69
N SER A 120 -15.73 16.44 17.24
CA SER A 120 -14.88 15.61 18.11
C SER A 120 -15.64 15.03 19.31
N SER A 121 -16.70 15.70 19.75
CA SER A 121 -17.60 15.26 20.84
C SER A 121 -18.38 13.99 20.50
N ASP A 122 -18.71 13.72 19.22
CA ASP A 122 -19.44 12.54 18.81
C ASP A 122 -18.71 11.23 19.12
N TYR A 123 -17.39 11.29 19.26
CA TYR A 123 -16.56 10.15 19.63
C TYR A 123 -16.41 9.96 21.13
N ARG A 124 -16.91 10.92 21.95
CA ARG A 124 -16.71 10.87 23.41
C ARG A 124 -17.50 9.72 24.02
N ASN A 125 -16.83 8.90 24.82
CA ASN A 125 -17.42 7.73 25.49
C ASN A 125 -18.02 6.67 24.54
N SER A 126 -17.70 6.73 23.25
CA SER A 126 -18.19 5.77 22.25
C SER A 126 -17.49 4.41 22.33
N GLY A 127 -16.33 4.31 22.95
CA GLY A 127 -15.49 3.12 22.94
C GLY A 127 -14.51 3.08 21.75
N TYR A 128 -14.62 4.01 20.81
CA TYR A 128 -13.76 4.11 19.63
C TYR A 128 -12.77 5.27 19.73
N ASP A 129 -11.58 5.05 19.19
CA ASP A 129 -10.59 6.10 18.95
C ASP A 129 -10.96 6.92 17.70
N ARG A 130 -10.46 8.14 17.63
CA ARG A 130 -10.44 8.96 16.41
C ARG A 130 -9.27 8.49 15.56
N GLY A 131 -9.53 7.51 14.68
CA GLY A 131 -8.51 6.90 13.83
C GLY A 131 -8.26 7.74 12.58
N HIS A 132 -7.01 8.18 12.40
CA HIS A 132 -6.60 8.90 11.19
C HIS A 132 -6.56 7.97 9.97
N MET A 133 -6.99 8.49 8.82
CA MET A 133 -6.74 7.86 7.52
C MET A 133 -5.38 8.32 6.96
N ALA A 134 -5.18 9.62 6.74
CA ALA A 134 -3.85 10.20 6.53
C ALA A 134 -3.23 10.51 7.90
N PRO A 135 -2.17 9.80 8.32
CA PRO A 135 -1.67 9.90 9.69
C PRO A 135 -0.92 11.20 9.94
N ALA A 136 -1.11 11.80 11.11
CA ALA A 136 -0.41 13.01 11.51
C ALA A 136 1.13 12.87 11.46
N ALA A 137 1.66 11.65 11.55
CA ALA A 137 3.10 11.41 11.46
C ALA A 137 3.64 11.58 10.03
N ASP A 138 2.78 11.45 9.01
CA ASP A 138 3.12 11.66 7.60
C ASP A 138 2.98 13.15 7.20
N MET A 139 2.40 13.98 8.08
CA MET A 139 2.13 15.42 7.86
C MET A 139 3.08 16.34 8.64
N LYS A 140 4.18 15.80 9.16
CA LYS A 140 5.14 16.56 9.99
C LYS A 140 6.01 17.54 9.21
N TRP A 141 5.93 17.54 7.91
CA TRP A 141 6.68 18.44 7.03
C TRP A 141 6.06 19.83 6.91
N SER A 142 4.79 20.02 7.29
CA SER A 142 4.07 21.28 7.22
C SER A 142 3.15 21.45 8.42
N LYS A 143 3.14 22.66 8.98
CA LYS A 143 2.20 23.03 10.04
C LYS A 143 0.75 22.93 9.57
N GLU A 144 0.47 23.40 8.36
CA GLU A 144 -0.86 23.36 7.77
C GLU A 144 -1.33 21.92 7.55
N ALA A 145 -0.52 21.07 6.92
CA ALA A 145 -0.83 19.66 6.73
C ALA A 145 -1.04 18.93 8.08
N MET A 146 -0.24 19.27 9.11
CA MET A 146 -0.41 18.75 10.46
C MET A 146 -1.76 19.17 11.04
N GLU A 147 -2.15 20.43 10.94
CA GLU A 147 -3.43 20.95 11.45
C GLU A 147 -4.61 20.32 10.73
N GLU A 148 -4.57 20.23 9.42
CA GLU A 148 -5.60 19.63 8.57
C GLU A 148 -5.77 18.12 8.82
N SER A 149 -4.70 17.40 9.13
CA SER A 149 -4.78 15.97 9.43
C SER A 149 -5.68 15.64 10.63
N PHE A 150 -5.94 16.63 11.52
CA PHE A 150 -6.84 16.51 12.67
C PHE A 150 -8.28 16.95 12.40
N LEU A 151 -8.61 17.32 11.17
CA LEU A 151 -9.99 17.55 10.77
C LEU A 151 -10.77 16.24 10.74
N MET A 152 -12.02 16.28 11.20
CA MET A 152 -12.85 15.08 11.31
C MET A 152 -13.19 14.46 9.95
N THR A 153 -13.01 15.18 8.85
CA THR A 153 -13.08 14.67 7.46
C THR A 153 -11.99 13.63 7.13
N ASN A 154 -10.96 13.53 7.97
CA ASN A 154 -9.87 12.54 7.87
C ASN A 154 -10.01 11.39 8.89
N ILE A 155 -11.08 11.34 9.67
CA ILE A 155 -11.18 10.52 10.88
C ILE A 155 -12.30 9.49 10.75
N CYS A 156 -11.99 8.26 11.19
CA CYS A 156 -12.99 7.18 11.31
C CYS A 156 -12.99 6.58 12.73
N PRO A 157 -14.15 6.05 13.21
CA PRO A 157 -14.19 5.28 14.45
C PRO A 157 -13.39 3.99 14.35
N GLN A 158 -12.28 3.90 15.06
CA GLN A 158 -11.43 2.71 15.11
C GLN A 158 -11.35 2.15 16.53
N VAL A 159 -11.38 0.82 16.68
CA VAL A 159 -11.05 0.23 17.98
C VAL A 159 -9.60 0.53 18.33
N LYS A 160 -9.37 0.84 19.61
CA LYS A 160 -8.02 1.23 20.09
C LYS A 160 -6.94 0.21 19.75
N SER A 161 -7.25 -1.09 19.84
CA SER A 161 -6.30 -2.16 19.55
C SER A 161 -5.90 -2.26 18.08
N LEU A 162 -6.74 -1.83 17.15
CA LEU A 162 -6.42 -1.68 15.74
C LEU A 162 -5.58 -0.40 15.54
N ASN A 163 -6.15 0.75 15.95
CA ASN A 163 -5.56 2.08 15.74
C ASN A 163 -4.12 2.18 16.26
N SER A 164 -3.88 1.86 17.54
CA SER A 164 -2.54 1.88 18.13
C SER A 164 -1.72 0.60 17.93
N GLY A 165 -2.28 -0.40 17.24
CA GLY A 165 -1.70 -1.72 17.00
C GLY A 165 -1.15 -1.89 15.59
N ILE A 166 -1.80 -2.77 14.81
CA ILE A 166 -1.31 -3.18 13.49
C ILE A 166 -1.46 -2.05 12.45
N TRP A 167 -2.49 -1.19 12.58
CA TRP A 167 -2.67 -0.02 11.71
C TRP A 167 -1.48 0.94 11.86
N HIS A 168 -1.13 1.32 13.08
CA HIS A 168 0.04 2.15 13.35
C HIS A 168 1.36 1.52 12.87
N ARG A 169 1.52 0.19 13.00
CA ARG A 169 2.71 -0.51 12.45
C ARG A 169 2.77 -0.43 10.94
N LEU A 170 1.62 -0.51 10.24
CA LEU A 170 1.60 -0.34 8.79
C LEU A 170 2.00 1.08 8.40
N GLU A 171 1.49 2.10 9.08
CA GLU A 171 1.90 3.50 8.86
C GLU A 171 3.40 3.71 9.02
N GLN A 172 4.01 3.12 10.05
CA GLN A 172 5.47 3.16 10.22
C GLN A 172 6.21 2.52 9.04
N ARG A 173 5.72 1.37 8.55
CA ARG A 173 6.30 0.70 7.38
C ARG A 173 6.14 1.50 6.11
N VAL A 174 5.01 2.16 5.90
CA VAL A 174 4.79 3.04 4.74
C VAL A 174 5.83 4.16 4.70
N ARG A 175 6.11 4.81 5.84
CA ARG A 175 7.18 5.83 5.93
C ARG A 175 8.56 5.27 5.62
N GLU A 176 8.89 4.07 6.15
CA GLU A 176 10.16 3.40 5.86
C GLU A 176 10.28 3.07 4.36
N TRP A 177 9.18 2.65 3.72
CA TRP A 177 9.16 2.38 2.28
C TRP A 177 9.24 3.67 1.46
N ALA A 178 8.58 4.74 1.84
CA ALA A 178 8.67 6.04 1.18
C ALA A 178 10.10 6.60 1.25
N ALA A 179 10.74 6.52 2.40
CA ALA A 179 12.16 6.94 2.57
C ALA A 179 13.13 6.10 1.71
N ARG A 180 12.79 4.85 1.39
CA ARG A 180 13.60 3.96 0.56
C ARG A 180 13.33 4.13 -0.94
N ASP A 181 12.06 4.26 -1.30
CA ASP A 181 11.57 4.15 -2.68
C ASP A 181 11.25 5.53 -3.29
N SER A 182 11.63 6.61 -2.60
CA SER A 182 11.43 8.03 -2.92
C SER A 182 9.99 8.52 -2.76
N SER A 183 8.97 7.74 -3.11
CA SER A 183 7.58 8.06 -2.82
C SER A 183 6.69 6.82 -2.74
N ILE A 184 5.58 6.95 -2.01
CA ILE A 184 4.48 5.99 -1.97
C ILE A 184 3.17 6.75 -2.11
N ILE A 185 2.33 6.32 -3.05
CA ILE A 185 0.95 6.76 -3.14
C ILE A 185 0.11 5.86 -2.24
N VAL A 186 -0.74 6.47 -1.43
CA VAL A 186 -1.57 5.79 -0.43
C VAL A 186 -3.01 6.14 -0.66
N VAL A 187 -3.88 5.12 -0.74
CA VAL A 187 -5.33 5.28 -0.60
C VAL A 187 -5.80 4.39 0.53
N CYS A 188 -6.54 4.96 1.47
CA CYS A 188 -7.04 4.18 2.60
C CYS A 188 -8.44 4.64 3.01
N GLY A 189 -9.19 3.76 3.62
CA GLY A 189 -10.55 4.07 4.02
C GLY A 189 -11.29 2.94 4.71
N PRO A 190 -12.56 3.17 5.05
CA PRO A 190 -13.45 2.20 5.66
C PRO A 190 -13.99 1.19 4.65
N ILE A 191 -14.36 0.02 5.16
CA ILE A 191 -15.13 -1.00 4.43
C ILE A 191 -16.39 -1.35 5.23
N PHE A 192 -17.54 -1.25 4.59
CA PHE A 192 -18.83 -1.71 5.12
C PHE A 192 -19.20 -3.03 4.46
N THR A 193 -19.42 -4.06 5.26
CA THR A 193 -19.79 -5.39 4.77
C THR A 193 -21.28 -5.40 4.37
N PRO A 194 -21.63 -5.71 3.13
CA PRO A 194 -23.03 -5.76 2.70
C PRO A 194 -23.88 -6.67 3.59
N GLY A 195 -25.07 -6.21 3.97
CA GLY A 195 -26.01 -6.96 4.80
C GLY A 195 -25.67 -7.04 6.29
N LYS A 196 -24.52 -6.53 6.71
CA LYS A 196 -24.16 -6.42 8.13
C LYS A 196 -24.67 -5.09 8.70
N PRO A 197 -25.35 -5.08 9.87
CA PRO A 197 -25.77 -3.85 10.53
C PRO A 197 -24.58 -2.94 10.82
N VAL A 198 -24.76 -1.63 10.56
CA VAL A 198 -23.74 -0.60 10.84
C VAL A 198 -24.09 0.04 12.17
N GLU A 199 -23.18 -0.06 13.12
CA GLU A 199 -23.23 0.70 14.38
C GLU A 199 -23.03 2.17 14.12
N GLN A 200 -23.66 3.04 14.89
CA GLN A 200 -23.50 4.49 14.83
C GLN A 200 -23.15 5.05 16.20
N ILE A 201 -22.32 6.09 16.23
CA ILE A 201 -21.90 6.78 17.45
C ILE A 201 -22.17 8.27 17.36
N GLY A 202 -22.20 8.93 18.51
CA GLY A 202 -22.44 10.37 18.60
C GLY A 202 -23.90 10.77 18.29
N GLU A 203 -24.17 12.06 18.38
CA GLU A 203 -25.50 12.60 18.18
C GLU A 203 -25.91 12.60 16.69
N ILE A 204 -24.94 12.79 15.79
CA ILE A 204 -25.23 12.84 14.35
C ILE A 204 -25.23 11.44 13.69
N GLY A 205 -24.87 10.38 14.41
CA GLY A 205 -24.91 9.02 13.90
C GLY A 205 -23.69 8.65 13.03
N VAL A 206 -22.47 8.98 13.50
CA VAL A 206 -21.23 8.62 12.79
C VAL A 206 -21.14 7.10 12.62
N ALA A 207 -21.06 6.64 11.38
CA ALA A 207 -21.00 5.22 11.07
C ALA A 207 -19.70 4.56 11.51
N VAL A 208 -19.80 3.38 12.15
CA VAL A 208 -18.65 2.58 12.56
C VAL A 208 -18.33 1.55 11.48
N PRO A 209 -17.15 1.64 10.81
CA PRO A 209 -16.78 0.69 9.78
C PRO A 209 -16.54 -0.71 10.33
N HIS A 210 -16.86 -1.74 9.54
CA HIS A 210 -16.56 -3.12 9.90
C HIS A 210 -15.10 -3.47 9.72
N ARG A 211 -14.44 -2.88 8.69
CA ARG A 211 -13.04 -3.11 8.33
C ARG A 211 -12.43 -1.83 7.76
N PHE A 212 -11.12 -1.84 7.62
CA PHE A 212 -10.35 -0.78 6.98
C PHE A 212 -9.40 -1.36 5.95
N PHE A 213 -9.19 -0.62 4.87
CA PHE A 213 -8.16 -0.92 3.89
C PHE A 213 -7.07 0.16 3.85
N LYS A 214 -5.89 -0.23 3.37
CA LYS A 214 -4.82 0.69 2.95
C LYS A 214 -4.15 0.09 1.71
N ALA A 215 -4.35 0.75 0.55
CA ALA A 215 -3.74 0.40 -0.72
C ALA A 215 -2.53 1.30 -0.96
N LEU A 216 -1.45 0.73 -1.48
CA LEU A 216 -0.16 1.36 -1.67
C LEU A 216 0.36 1.11 -3.08
N TYR A 217 0.88 2.15 -3.69
CA TYR A 217 1.60 2.08 -4.96
C TYR A 217 2.96 2.75 -4.81
N ALA A 218 4.04 2.08 -5.24
CA ALA A 218 5.40 2.62 -5.28
C ALA A 218 5.78 2.95 -6.73
N PRO A 219 5.67 4.22 -7.19
CA PRO A 219 5.89 4.62 -8.58
C PRO A 219 7.28 4.26 -9.09
N GLY A 220 8.31 4.48 -8.27
CA GLY A 220 9.71 4.20 -8.63
C GLY A 220 10.02 2.72 -8.89
N ARG A 221 9.10 1.81 -8.55
CA ARG A 221 9.27 0.36 -8.68
C ARG A 221 8.13 -0.33 -9.42
N ASN A 222 7.07 0.37 -9.76
CA ASN A 222 5.83 -0.17 -10.34
C ASN A 222 5.31 -1.39 -9.57
N ILE A 223 5.19 -1.27 -8.25
CA ILE A 223 4.63 -2.32 -7.40
C ILE A 223 3.48 -1.80 -6.57
N GLY A 224 2.42 -2.62 -6.49
CA GLY A 224 1.25 -2.39 -5.65
C GLY A 224 1.10 -3.43 -4.55
N ILE A 225 0.39 -3.07 -3.51
CA ILE A 225 -0.07 -3.96 -2.44
C ILE A 225 -1.20 -3.29 -1.69
N ALA A 226 -2.11 -4.07 -1.15
CA ALA A 226 -3.11 -3.55 -0.22
C ALA A 226 -3.17 -4.40 1.05
N PHE A 227 -3.81 -3.85 2.08
CA PHE A 227 -4.04 -4.51 3.36
C PHE A 227 -5.49 -4.29 3.78
N ILE A 228 -6.12 -5.33 4.33
CA ILE A 228 -7.45 -5.24 4.92
C ILE A 228 -7.39 -5.76 6.36
N PHE A 229 -7.95 -4.97 7.28
CA PHE A 229 -8.01 -5.32 8.71
C PHE A 229 -9.45 -5.19 9.21
N ASP A 230 -9.89 -6.14 10.03
CA ASP A 230 -11.12 -5.98 10.79
C ASP A 230 -10.99 -4.82 11.78
N ASN A 231 -12.08 -4.07 11.98
CA ASN A 231 -12.15 -3.03 13.02
C ASN A 231 -12.34 -3.70 14.39
N ASP A 232 -11.33 -4.47 14.79
CA ASP A 232 -11.29 -5.28 16.02
C ASP A 232 -9.85 -5.47 16.48
N LYS A 233 -9.63 -6.33 17.47
CA LYS A 233 -8.31 -6.73 17.96
C LYS A 233 -7.59 -7.62 16.95
N VAL A 234 -6.82 -7.00 16.08
CA VAL A 234 -6.04 -7.68 15.05
C VAL A 234 -4.63 -8.00 15.55
N LYS A 235 -4.17 -9.26 15.36
CA LYS A 235 -2.87 -9.75 15.83
C LYS A 235 -2.07 -10.37 14.69
N GLY A 236 -0.75 -10.32 14.81
CA GLY A 236 0.17 -11.01 13.91
C GLY A 236 0.97 -10.06 13.03
N GLU A 237 1.48 -10.60 11.95
CA GLU A 237 2.35 -9.90 11.01
C GLU A 237 1.56 -9.27 9.87
N LEU A 238 1.99 -8.13 9.35
CA LEU A 238 1.35 -7.41 8.25
C LEU A 238 1.11 -8.30 7.03
N ARG A 239 2.08 -9.14 6.68
CA ARG A 239 1.99 -10.03 5.50
C ARG A 239 0.76 -10.95 5.46
N LYS A 240 0.14 -11.22 6.61
CA LYS A 240 -1.08 -12.05 6.69
C LYS A 240 -2.34 -11.33 6.26
N TYR A 241 -2.28 -10.01 6.20
CA TYR A 241 -3.38 -9.13 5.85
C TYR A 241 -3.17 -8.46 4.49
N ALA A 242 -2.06 -8.81 3.82
CA ALA A 242 -1.79 -8.35 2.48
C ALA A 242 -2.77 -9.00 1.50
N VAL A 243 -3.32 -8.16 0.62
CA VAL A 243 -4.24 -8.51 -0.45
C VAL A 243 -3.86 -7.76 -1.72
N THR A 244 -4.47 -8.08 -2.84
CA THR A 244 -4.34 -7.30 -4.08
C THR A 244 -5.16 -6.01 -3.97
N ILE A 245 -4.81 -4.98 -4.74
CA ILE A 245 -5.60 -3.75 -4.88
C ILE A 245 -6.98 -4.09 -5.44
N ASP A 246 -7.06 -4.94 -6.48
CA ASP A 246 -8.31 -5.51 -7.01
C ASP A 246 -9.26 -6.07 -5.93
N SER A 247 -8.69 -6.63 -4.87
CA SER A 247 -9.52 -7.17 -3.77
C SER A 247 -10.18 -6.04 -2.98
N VAL A 248 -9.50 -4.92 -2.81
CA VAL A 248 -10.06 -3.71 -2.17
C VAL A 248 -11.15 -3.13 -3.06
N GLU A 249 -10.90 -2.99 -4.35
CA GLU A 249 -11.85 -2.43 -5.31
C GLU A 249 -13.14 -3.23 -5.40
N ARG A 250 -13.03 -4.57 -5.45
CA ARG A 250 -14.21 -5.45 -5.40
C ARG A 250 -15.05 -5.30 -4.14
N GLU A 251 -14.41 -4.99 -3.01
CA GLU A 251 -15.11 -4.84 -1.75
C GLU A 251 -15.71 -3.46 -1.52
N THR A 252 -15.10 -2.43 -2.11
CA THR A 252 -15.47 -1.02 -1.91
C THR A 252 -16.25 -0.45 -3.08
N GLY A 253 -16.05 -0.98 -4.28
CA GLY A 253 -16.50 -0.42 -5.54
C GLY A 253 -15.70 0.82 -5.98
N LEU A 254 -14.65 1.19 -5.25
CA LEU A 254 -13.72 2.24 -5.65
C LEU A 254 -12.86 1.75 -6.82
N ASP A 255 -12.40 2.67 -7.66
CA ASP A 255 -11.44 2.43 -8.73
C ASP A 255 -10.20 3.27 -8.36
N LEU A 256 -9.14 2.56 -7.94
CA LEU A 256 -7.93 3.13 -7.36
C LEU A 256 -6.83 3.18 -8.44
N PHE A 257 -6.03 4.24 -8.42
CA PHE A 257 -4.91 4.40 -9.35
C PHE A 257 -5.29 4.38 -10.84
N TYR A 258 -6.56 4.57 -11.18
CA TYR A 258 -7.15 4.52 -12.53
C TYR A 258 -6.49 5.47 -13.55
N ASN A 259 -5.64 6.39 -13.11
CA ASN A 259 -4.84 7.27 -13.97
C ASN A 259 -3.50 6.63 -14.39
N LEU A 260 -3.21 5.40 -13.95
CA LEU A 260 -2.09 4.64 -14.49
C LEU A 260 -2.40 4.17 -15.93
N PRO A 261 -1.39 4.00 -16.79
CA PRO A 261 -1.58 3.28 -18.05
C PRO A 261 -2.14 1.87 -17.80
N ASP A 262 -3.12 1.43 -18.59
CA ASP A 262 -3.89 0.18 -18.38
C ASP A 262 -3.02 -1.06 -18.12
N ASP A 263 -1.87 -1.19 -18.81
CA ASP A 263 -0.94 -2.31 -18.64
C ASP A 263 -0.22 -2.27 -17.28
N ILE A 264 0.12 -1.08 -16.79
CA ILE A 264 0.74 -0.87 -15.48
C ILE A 264 -0.30 -1.06 -14.38
N GLU A 265 -1.47 -0.45 -14.52
CA GLU A 265 -2.60 -0.57 -13.61
C GLU A 265 -2.94 -2.05 -13.35
N ASN A 266 -3.22 -2.80 -14.40
CA ASN A 266 -3.51 -4.24 -14.31
C ASN A 266 -2.39 -5.04 -13.62
N GLU A 267 -1.12 -4.74 -13.88
CA GLU A 267 0.00 -5.41 -13.22
C GLU A 267 0.06 -5.05 -11.74
N VAL A 268 -0.05 -3.77 -11.39
CA VAL A 268 0.06 -3.23 -10.03
C VAL A 268 -1.08 -3.74 -9.15
N GLU A 269 -2.31 -3.76 -9.66
CA GLU A 269 -3.51 -4.10 -8.90
C GLU A 269 -3.64 -5.60 -8.62
N ASN A 270 -3.14 -6.45 -9.51
CA ASN A 270 -3.11 -7.89 -9.32
C ASN A 270 -1.98 -8.38 -8.41
N GLN A 271 -1.06 -7.51 -8.00
CA GLN A 271 0.07 -7.91 -7.17
C GLN A 271 -0.31 -8.04 -5.69
N CYS A 272 0.13 -9.15 -5.07
CA CYS A 272 0.13 -9.33 -3.62
C CYS A 272 1.43 -9.98 -3.17
N ASN A 273 2.56 -9.36 -3.46
CA ASN A 273 3.87 -9.91 -3.13
C ASN A 273 4.57 -9.09 -2.04
N TYR A 274 4.22 -9.36 -0.80
CA TYR A 274 4.78 -8.66 0.37
C TYR A 274 6.32 -8.71 0.43
N LYS A 275 6.96 -9.77 -0.12
CA LYS A 275 8.43 -9.87 -0.16
C LYS A 275 9.10 -8.78 -1.01
N LEU A 276 8.41 -8.25 -2.02
CA LEU A 276 8.94 -7.13 -2.80
C LEU A 276 9.04 -5.85 -1.95
N TRP A 277 8.16 -5.69 -0.98
CA TRP A 277 8.13 -4.56 -0.06
C TRP A 277 9.14 -4.71 1.09
N GLU A 278 9.55 -5.95 1.45
CA GLU A 278 10.58 -6.21 2.47
C GLU A 278 12.02 -6.09 1.93
N LYS A 279 12.24 -6.27 0.64
CA LYS A 279 13.59 -6.20 0.04
C LYS A 279 14.17 -4.80 0.17
N ARG A 280 15.39 -4.74 0.70
CA ARG A 280 16.27 -3.57 0.73
C ARG A 280 16.90 -3.35 -0.64
#